data_4379d286bf0126466dabfeb65a432b6e
#
_entry.id   4379d286bf0126466dabfeb65a432b6e
#
_cell.length_a   1.000
_cell.length_b   1.000
_cell.length_c   1.000
_cell.angle_alpha   90.00
_cell.angle_beta   90.00
_cell.angle_gamma   90.00
#
_symmetry.space_group_name_H-M   'P 1'
#
loop_
_entity.id
_entity.type
_entity.pdbx_description
1 polymer ?
#
loop_
_entity_poly.entity_id
_entity_poly.type
_entity_poly.pdbx_seq_one_letter_code
_entity_poly.pdbx_strand_id
1 'polypeptide(L)'
;MKKYILLVFVVIIALAGYFLLARGQHKLAANAAVSVTDSTGAKVHIPAEPKRIVFLNASNLEIFASIGGKAVGRPTSTSYPDDIKESIKDIPEVGMIHAPNLEKIMSLKPDLVVGTNVPFHVMLRKPLEMAGVPLYLNMINSYEDVLKSIDDFGRFAGREKEAAAKRAQIEKEYAALTQDVQKGRDPKVLIIFGSPDSFNMSTKKSFGGDLAERLGAVNIADKAENVKDSSYIPLSMEFVAKENPDIVMLITMGGSKEILEKLRANMRDNAIWHDVNAVKNNRVYQLPPSLFTVNPGTHTIDAMKIMKEYMYGEAK
;
A
#
# COMPACT_ATOMS: atom_id res chain seq x y z
N MET A 1 49.55 -39.27 30.78
CA MET A 1 48.31 -38.58 31.23
C MET A 1 48.40 -37.06 31.13
N LYS A 2 49.41 -36.36 31.67
CA LYS A 2 49.51 -34.88 31.64
C LYS A 2 49.49 -34.25 30.21
N LYS A 3 50.08 -34.89 29.20
CA LYS A 3 50.11 -34.39 27.80
C LYS A 3 48.73 -34.38 27.12
N TYR A 4 47.87 -35.35 27.42
CA TYR A 4 46.50 -35.42 26.85
C TYR A 4 45.56 -34.41 27.52
N ILE A 5 45.74 -34.12 28.81
CA ILE A 5 44.98 -33.09 29.53
C ILE A 5 45.26 -31.71 28.94
N LEU A 6 46.53 -31.40 28.61
CA LEU A 6 46.91 -30.14 28.01
C LEU A 6 46.30 -29.98 26.58
N LEU A 7 46.26 -31.07 25.78
CA LEU A 7 45.70 -31.06 24.45
C LEU A 7 44.17 -30.79 24.47
N VAL A 8 43.46 -31.43 25.40
CA VAL A 8 42.02 -31.23 25.58
C VAL A 8 41.71 -29.80 26.02
N PHE A 9 42.52 -29.19 26.89
CA PHE A 9 42.35 -27.80 27.31
C PHE A 9 42.54 -26.82 26.14
N VAL A 10 43.53 -27.04 25.25
CA VAL A 10 43.78 -26.20 24.09
C VAL A 10 42.62 -26.30 23.08
N VAL A 11 42.05 -27.49 22.86
CA VAL A 11 40.89 -27.69 21.99
C VAL A 11 39.64 -27.00 22.54
N ILE A 12 39.40 -27.05 23.86
CA ILE A 12 38.26 -26.37 24.50
C ILE A 12 38.40 -24.86 24.38
N ILE A 13 39.60 -24.31 24.57
CA ILE A 13 39.83 -22.86 24.42
C ILE A 13 39.65 -22.44 22.95
N ALA A 14 40.12 -23.23 21.99
CA ALA A 14 39.96 -22.96 20.57
C ALA A 14 38.47 -23.01 20.14
N LEU A 15 37.71 -23.98 20.63
CA LEU A 15 36.27 -24.09 20.42
C LEU A 15 35.49 -22.93 21.06
N ALA A 16 35.83 -22.55 22.31
CA ALA A 16 35.24 -21.41 22.98
C ALA A 16 35.56 -20.07 22.24
N GLY A 17 36.82 -19.91 21.76
CA GLY A 17 37.23 -18.78 20.95
C GLY A 17 36.49 -18.71 19.60
N TYR A 18 36.32 -19.86 18.91
CA TYR A 18 35.54 -19.94 17.68
C TYR A 18 34.05 -19.62 17.92
N PHE A 19 33.47 -20.10 19.02
CA PHE A 19 32.07 -19.80 19.38
C PHE A 19 31.85 -18.34 19.73
N LEU A 20 32.83 -17.69 20.40
CA LEU A 20 32.80 -16.25 20.71
C LEU A 20 32.97 -15.40 19.46
N LEU A 21 33.87 -15.78 18.54
CA LEU A 21 34.05 -15.12 17.24
C LEU A 21 32.85 -15.30 16.33
N ALA A 22 32.26 -16.50 16.27
CA ALA A 22 31.04 -16.75 15.51
C ALA A 22 29.84 -15.96 16.07
N ARG A 23 29.70 -15.87 17.41
CA ARG A 23 28.70 -15.00 18.05
C ARG A 23 28.96 -13.51 17.79
N GLY A 24 30.21 -13.09 17.76
CA GLY A 24 30.61 -11.72 17.43
C GLY A 24 30.28 -11.36 15.98
N GLN A 25 30.54 -12.26 15.05
CA GLN A 25 30.17 -12.06 13.63
C GLN A 25 28.66 -12.06 13.40
N HIS A 26 27.90 -12.92 14.09
CA HIS A 26 26.43 -12.88 14.05
C HIS A 26 25.87 -11.58 14.64
N LYS A 27 26.47 -11.05 15.71
CA LYS A 27 26.07 -9.76 16.30
C LYS A 27 26.42 -8.56 15.42
N LEU A 28 27.55 -8.61 14.70
CA LEU A 28 27.96 -7.57 13.75
C LEU A 28 27.11 -7.60 12.48
N ALA A 29 26.73 -8.78 11.99
CA ALA A 29 25.82 -8.91 10.85
C ALA A 29 24.38 -8.44 11.19
N ALA A 30 23.91 -8.74 12.42
CA ALA A 30 22.59 -8.29 12.89
C ALA A 30 22.48 -6.77 13.12
N ASN A 31 23.62 -6.06 13.25
CA ASN A 31 23.68 -4.61 13.39
C ASN A 31 24.07 -3.89 12.08
N ALA A 32 24.25 -4.61 10.97
CA ALA A 32 24.48 -3.96 9.68
C ALA A 32 23.22 -3.18 9.28
N ALA A 33 23.35 -1.87 9.13
CA ALA A 33 22.24 -1.05 8.60
C ALA A 33 22.20 -1.15 7.08
N VAL A 34 21.01 -1.37 6.54
CA VAL A 34 20.77 -1.34 5.08
C VAL A 34 20.19 0.02 4.72
N SER A 35 20.76 0.65 3.69
CA SER A 35 20.23 1.92 3.17
C SER A 35 19.15 1.62 2.14
N VAL A 36 17.93 2.09 2.38
CA VAL A 36 16.79 2.00 1.46
C VAL A 36 16.29 3.39 1.12
N THR A 37 15.75 3.57 -0.09
CA THR A 37 15.12 4.84 -0.47
C THR A 37 13.61 4.68 -0.27
N ASP A 38 13.02 5.56 0.53
CA ASP A 38 11.60 5.57 0.79
C ASP A 38 10.80 6.35 -0.30
N SER A 39 9.49 6.37 -0.21
CA SER A 39 8.61 7.03 -1.20
C SER A 39 8.71 8.56 -1.22
N THR A 40 9.44 9.17 -0.28
CA THR A 40 9.76 10.61 -0.31
C THR A 40 11.07 10.90 -1.03
N GLY A 41 11.80 9.85 -1.46
CA GLY A 41 13.15 9.95 -2.00
C GLY A 41 14.24 10.03 -0.93
N ALA A 42 13.88 9.96 0.35
CA ALA A 42 14.85 9.98 1.44
C ALA A 42 15.56 8.62 1.58
N LYS A 43 16.88 8.67 1.83
CA LYS A 43 17.64 7.49 2.22
C LYS A 43 17.45 7.22 3.70
N VAL A 44 16.94 6.04 4.02
CA VAL A 44 16.67 5.59 5.40
C VAL A 44 17.61 4.44 5.72
N HIS A 45 18.32 4.54 6.83
CA HIS A 45 19.18 3.47 7.34
C HIS A 45 18.36 2.63 8.33
N ILE A 46 18.00 1.41 7.93
CA ILE A 46 17.22 0.48 8.74
C ILE A 46 18.11 -0.68 9.19
N PRO A 47 17.84 -1.32 10.34
CA PRO A 47 18.53 -2.56 10.70
C PRO A 47 18.37 -3.62 9.58
N ALA A 48 19.41 -4.42 9.35
CA ALA A 48 19.33 -5.49 8.33
C ALA A 48 18.19 -6.48 8.60
N GLU A 49 17.90 -6.71 9.88
CA GLU A 49 16.79 -7.55 10.35
C GLU A 49 16.06 -6.85 11.50
N PRO A 50 15.14 -5.92 11.22
CA PRO A 50 14.35 -5.29 12.26
C PRO A 50 13.49 -6.34 12.98
N LYS A 51 13.43 -6.28 14.30
CA LYS A 51 12.72 -7.24 15.15
C LYS A 51 11.43 -6.67 15.73
N ARG A 52 11.31 -5.35 15.79
CA ARG A 52 10.20 -4.64 16.40
C ARG A 52 9.64 -3.57 15.47
N ILE A 53 8.88 -4.02 14.49
CA ILE A 53 8.33 -3.14 13.47
C ILE A 53 6.93 -2.66 13.88
N VAL A 54 6.73 -1.34 13.84
CA VAL A 54 5.42 -0.71 14.01
C VAL A 54 4.93 -0.21 12.68
N PHE A 55 3.68 -0.51 12.32
CA PHE A 55 3.01 -0.01 11.13
C PHE A 55 2.02 1.09 11.47
N LEU A 56 1.98 2.14 10.65
CA LEU A 56 1.07 3.28 10.76
C LEU A 56 -0.01 3.29 9.68
N ASN A 57 0.02 2.33 8.75
CA ASN A 57 -0.88 2.22 7.60
C ASN A 57 -1.33 0.78 7.42
N ALA A 58 -2.64 0.56 7.19
CA ALA A 58 -3.24 -0.76 7.11
C ALA A 58 -2.77 -1.57 5.89
N SER A 59 -2.60 -0.93 4.73
CA SER A 59 -2.13 -1.60 3.50
C SER A 59 -0.72 -2.14 3.64
N ASN A 60 0.17 -1.35 4.25
CA ASN A 60 1.55 -1.80 4.50
C ASN A 60 1.60 -2.97 5.49
N LEU A 61 0.77 -2.93 6.54
CA LEU A 61 0.66 -4.04 7.48
C LEU A 61 0.06 -5.29 6.83
N GLU A 62 -0.93 -5.12 5.95
CA GLU A 62 -1.54 -6.23 5.21
C GLU A 62 -0.47 -6.99 4.41
N ILE A 63 0.30 -6.29 3.58
CA ILE A 63 1.38 -6.92 2.79
C ILE A 63 2.38 -7.63 3.71
N PHE A 64 2.80 -6.99 4.79
CA PHE A 64 3.74 -7.56 5.74
C PHE A 64 3.20 -8.82 6.44
N ALA A 65 1.93 -8.79 6.87
CA ALA A 65 1.28 -9.92 7.52
C ALA A 65 1.04 -11.08 6.54
N SER A 66 0.67 -10.78 5.28
CA SER A 66 0.37 -11.79 4.25
C SER A 66 1.58 -12.68 3.88
N ILE A 67 2.80 -12.19 4.11
CA ILE A 67 4.04 -12.96 3.94
C ILE A 67 4.56 -13.55 5.26
N GLY A 68 3.76 -13.53 6.33
CA GLY A 68 4.10 -14.08 7.63
C GLY A 68 4.95 -13.17 8.52
N GLY A 69 5.05 -11.89 8.21
CA GLY A 69 5.69 -10.89 9.05
C GLY A 69 4.93 -10.63 10.35
N LYS A 70 5.64 -10.35 11.44
CA LYS A 70 5.07 -10.09 12.78
C LYS A 70 5.37 -8.67 13.24
N ALA A 71 4.35 -7.81 13.22
CA ALA A 71 4.44 -6.45 13.73
C ALA A 71 4.24 -6.39 15.25
N VAL A 72 4.80 -5.37 15.90
CA VAL A 72 4.58 -5.11 17.34
C VAL A 72 3.60 -3.98 17.61
N GLY A 73 3.19 -3.23 16.58
CA GLY A 73 2.18 -2.18 16.64
C GLY A 73 1.47 -2.03 15.30
N ARG A 74 0.15 -1.75 15.35
CA ARG A 74 -0.70 -1.60 14.16
C ARG A 74 -1.51 -0.30 14.20
N PRO A 75 -1.91 0.25 13.03
CA PRO A 75 -2.86 1.36 13.02
C PRO A 75 -4.26 0.90 13.47
N THR A 76 -5.03 1.80 14.05
CA THR A 76 -6.48 1.63 14.20
C THR A 76 -7.13 1.77 12.83
N SER A 77 -7.74 0.70 12.33
CA SER A 77 -8.39 0.67 11.02
C SER A 77 -9.51 -0.37 11.00
N THR A 78 -10.54 -0.09 10.22
CA THR A 78 -11.64 -1.03 9.89
C THR A 78 -11.44 -1.69 8.52
N SER A 79 -10.40 -1.31 7.78
CA SER A 79 -10.17 -1.71 6.38
C SER A 79 -9.24 -2.91 6.24
N TYR A 80 -9.08 -3.71 7.29
CA TYR A 80 -8.29 -4.94 7.18
C TYR A 80 -9.08 -6.04 6.46
N PRO A 81 -8.46 -6.75 5.50
CA PRO A 81 -9.06 -7.93 4.90
C PRO A 81 -9.25 -9.05 5.93
N ASP A 82 -10.24 -9.92 5.68
CA ASP A 82 -10.63 -10.96 6.65
C ASP A 82 -9.53 -11.99 6.92
N ASP A 83 -8.71 -12.28 5.92
CA ASP A 83 -7.62 -13.28 5.98
C ASP A 83 -6.49 -12.91 6.95
N ILE A 84 -6.27 -11.61 7.22
CA ILE A 84 -5.24 -11.19 8.18
C ILE A 84 -5.81 -10.77 9.54
N LYS A 85 -7.11 -10.54 9.69
CA LYS A 85 -7.73 -10.02 10.93
C LYS A 85 -7.34 -10.83 12.16
N GLU A 86 -7.39 -12.15 12.05
CA GLU A 86 -7.06 -13.04 13.16
C GLU A 86 -5.58 -12.94 13.56
N SER A 87 -4.68 -12.81 12.59
CA SER A 87 -3.23 -12.73 12.82
C SER A 87 -2.77 -11.41 13.47
N ILE A 88 -3.57 -10.34 13.34
CA ILE A 88 -3.22 -9.00 13.83
C ILE A 88 -4.06 -8.54 15.02
N LYS A 89 -5.08 -9.29 15.47
CA LYS A 89 -6.06 -8.85 16.48
C LYS A 89 -5.43 -8.43 17.80
N ASP A 90 -4.41 -9.16 18.24
CA ASP A 90 -3.74 -8.94 19.53
C ASP A 90 -2.57 -7.93 19.44
N ILE A 91 -2.30 -7.37 18.26
CA ILE A 91 -1.27 -6.35 18.09
C ILE A 91 -1.78 -5.00 18.63
N PRO A 92 -1.04 -4.34 19.54
CA PRO A 92 -1.43 -3.04 20.09
C PRO A 92 -1.67 -1.97 19.03
N GLU A 93 -2.75 -1.20 19.19
CA GLU A 93 -3.08 -0.07 18.33
C GLU A 93 -2.29 1.19 18.69
N VAL A 94 -1.69 1.82 17.67
CA VAL A 94 -0.86 3.04 17.81
C VAL A 94 -1.54 4.30 17.27
N GLY A 95 -2.84 4.25 17.01
CA GLY A 95 -3.65 5.36 16.52
C GLY A 95 -4.04 5.24 15.05
N MET A 96 -4.88 6.16 14.59
CA MET A 96 -5.36 6.20 13.20
C MET A 96 -4.31 6.77 12.25
N ILE A 97 -4.42 6.51 10.96
CA ILE A 97 -3.50 7.02 9.91
C ILE A 97 -3.29 8.54 9.98
N HIS A 98 -4.35 9.30 10.28
CA HIS A 98 -4.31 10.76 10.38
C HIS A 98 -4.02 11.29 11.79
N ALA A 99 -3.93 10.40 12.78
CA ALA A 99 -3.67 10.72 14.18
C ALA A 99 -2.84 9.61 14.84
N PRO A 100 -1.61 9.34 14.38
CA PRO A 100 -0.72 8.37 15.02
C PRO A 100 -0.28 8.88 16.39
N ASN A 101 -0.23 7.98 17.38
CA ASN A 101 0.15 8.32 18.74
C ASN A 101 1.64 7.99 18.99
N LEU A 102 2.48 9.02 18.99
CA LEU A 102 3.93 8.87 19.14
C LEU A 102 4.30 8.20 20.47
N GLU A 103 3.62 8.51 21.58
CA GLU A 103 3.90 7.91 22.89
C GLU A 103 3.64 6.40 22.87
N LYS A 104 2.49 5.97 22.32
CA LYS A 104 2.19 4.54 22.12
C LYS A 104 3.22 3.86 21.23
N ILE A 105 3.61 4.51 20.11
CA ILE A 105 4.64 3.98 19.21
C ILE A 105 5.93 3.74 19.99
N MET A 106 6.41 4.75 20.73
CA MET A 106 7.66 4.67 21.47
C MET A 106 7.62 3.68 22.64
N SER A 107 6.46 3.51 23.29
CA SER A 107 6.28 2.52 24.37
C SER A 107 6.49 1.09 23.90
N LEU A 108 6.28 0.81 22.61
CA LEU A 108 6.53 -0.48 21.98
C LEU A 108 8.00 -0.72 21.67
N LYS A 109 8.90 0.25 21.91
CA LYS A 109 10.34 0.18 21.68
C LYS A 109 10.65 -0.35 20.25
N PRO A 110 10.15 0.33 19.20
CA PRO A 110 10.39 -0.12 17.84
C PRO A 110 11.84 0.07 17.43
N ASP A 111 12.32 -0.77 16.52
CA ASP A 111 13.58 -0.61 15.80
C ASP A 111 13.36 -0.21 14.32
N LEU A 112 12.09 -0.21 13.89
CA LEU A 112 11.64 0.34 12.62
C LEU A 112 10.17 0.78 12.75
N VAL A 113 9.85 1.96 12.21
CA VAL A 113 8.46 2.40 12.00
C VAL A 113 8.22 2.48 10.49
N VAL A 114 7.12 1.88 10.03
CA VAL A 114 6.69 1.91 8.62
C VAL A 114 5.42 2.74 8.53
N GLY A 115 5.48 3.83 7.80
CA GLY A 115 4.35 4.71 7.53
C GLY A 115 4.03 4.81 6.04
N THR A 116 3.20 5.79 5.67
CA THR A 116 2.96 6.17 4.27
C THR A 116 3.26 7.67 4.09
N ASN A 117 3.46 8.10 2.83
CA ASN A 117 3.83 9.47 2.53
C ASN A 117 2.63 10.43 2.64
N VAL A 118 2.17 10.65 3.86
CA VAL A 118 1.14 11.63 4.22
C VAL A 118 1.68 12.59 5.28
N PRO A 119 1.20 13.84 5.36
CA PRO A 119 1.74 14.85 6.27
C PRO A 119 1.86 14.36 7.72
N PHE A 120 0.86 13.66 8.23
CA PHE A 120 0.80 13.15 9.60
C PHE A 120 1.92 12.14 9.93
N HIS A 121 2.38 11.35 8.94
CA HIS A 121 3.50 10.42 9.13
C HIS A 121 4.85 11.10 8.88
N VAL A 122 4.93 11.99 7.88
CA VAL A 122 6.16 12.76 7.60
C VAL A 122 6.58 13.57 8.82
N MET A 123 5.64 14.16 9.55
CA MET A 123 5.91 14.93 10.79
C MET A 123 6.54 14.09 11.89
N LEU A 124 6.36 12.77 11.89
CA LEU A 124 6.97 11.87 12.88
C LEU A 124 8.47 11.60 12.61
N ARG A 125 8.99 11.94 11.42
CA ARG A 125 10.38 11.63 11.05
C ARG A 125 11.37 12.20 12.06
N LYS A 126 11.29 13.50 12.33
CA LYS A 126 12.23 14.16 13.23
C LYS A 126 12.18 13.62 14.67
N PRO A 127 11.01 13.52 15.34
CA PRO A 127 10.97 12.94 16.70
C PRO A 127 11.43 11.48 16.76
N LEU A 128 11.15 10.66 15.75
CA LEU A 128 11.62 9.28 15.70
C LEU A 128 13.14 9.20 15.49
N GLU A 129 13.70 10.01 14.60
CA GLU A 129 15.17 10.13 14.38
C GLU A 129 15.89 10.55 15.66
N MET A 130 15.35 11.53 16.40
CA MET A 130 15.93 11.96 17.69
C MET A 130 15.92 10.83 18.74
N ALA A 131 15.00 9.90 18.62
CA ALA A 131 14.93 8.69 19.46
C ALA A 131 15.75 7.51 18.90
N GLY A 132 16.46 7.69 17.78
CA GLY A 132 17.23 6.64 17.13
C GLY A 132 16.38 5.58 16.41
N VAL A 133 15.12 5.88 16.09
CA VAL A 133 14.19 4.97 15.41
C VAL A 133 14.01 5.41 13.95
N PRO A 134 14.39 4.58 12.97
CA PRO A 134 14.18 4.90 11.56
C PRO A 134 12.68 4.86 11.20
N LEU A 135 12.25 5.83 10.35
CA LEU A 135 10.94 5.87 9.74
C LEU A 135 11.06 5.63 8.24
N TYR A 136 10.49 4.53 7.77
CA TYR A 136 10.36 4.20 6.35
C TYR A 136 8.95 4.55 5.86
N LEU A 137 8.86 5.44 4.88
CA LEU A 137 7.58 5.87 4.30
C LEU A 137 7.34 5.15 2.97
N ASN A 138 6.36 4.26 2.95
CA ASN A 138 5.97 3.47 1.78
C ASN A 138 4.61 3.90 1.26
N MET A 139 4.59 4.57 0.10
CA MET A 139 3.36 4.92 -0.61
C MET A 139 3.11 3.90 -1.72
N ILE A 140 1.88 3.47 -1.87
CA ILE A 140 1.47 2.50 -2.88
C ILE A 140 0.43 3.17 -3.79
N ASN A 141 0.85 3.61 -4.96
CA ASN A 141 0.02 4.26 -5.96
C ASN A 141 -0.11 3.45 -7.26
N SER A 142 0.61 2.33 -7.38
CA SER A 142 0.62 1.50 -8.57
C SER A 142 0.71 0.01 -8.23
N TYR A 143 0.46 -0.82 -9.21
CA TYR A 143 0.72 -2.26 -9.13
C TYR A 143 2.21 -2.57 -8.85
N GLU A 144 3.13 -1.83 -9.47
CA GLU A 144 4.57 -1.99 -9.22
C GLU A 144 4.93 -1.65 -7.77
N ASP A 145 4.30 -0.63 -7.18
CA ASP A 145 4.54 -0.29 -5.78
C ASP A 145 4.11 -1.43 -4.84
N VAL A 146 3.04 -2.17 -5.18
CA VAL A 146 2.64 -3.38 -4.43
C VAL A 146 3.74 -4.43 -4.51
N LEU A 147 4.23 -4.75 -5.71
CA LEU A 147 5.29 -5.74 -5.90
C LEU A 147 6.58 -5.35 -5.17
N LYS A 148 6.97 -4.06 -5.28
CA LYS A 148 8.13 -3.52 -4.55
C LYS A 148 7.94 -3.63 -3.05
N SER A 149 6.73 -3.33 -2.54
CA SER A 149 6.45 -3.42 -1.10
C SER A 149 6.54 -4.86 -0.60
N ILE A 150 6.11 -5.84 -1.38
CA ILE A 150 6.26 -7.27 -1.05
C ILE A 150 7.75 -7.62 -0.92
N ASP A 151 8.59 -7.18 -1.86
CA ASP A 151 10.02 -7.45 -1.83
C ASP A 151 10.72 -6.75 -0.64
N ASP A 152 10.40 -5.47 -0.39
CA ASP A 152 10.98 -4.70 0.72
C ASP A 152 10.58 -5.30 2.07
N PHE A 153 9.31 -5.63 2.24
CA PHE A 153 8.80 -6.20 3.49
C PHE A 153 9.24 -7.65 3.68
N GLY A 154 9.47 -8.40 2.59
CA GLY A 154 10.11 -9.71 2.64
C GLY A 154 11.50 -9.63 3.29
N ARG A 155 12.31 -8.66 2.85
CA ARG A 155 13.64 -8.38 3.45
C ARG A 155 13.54 -7.93 4.91
N PHE A 156 12.60 -7.03 5.24
CA PHE A 156 12.42 -6.56 6.62
C PHE A 156 11.97 -7.67 7.57
N ALA A 157 11.20 -8.63 7.07
CA ALA A 157 10.70 -9.76 7.85
C ALA A 157 11.68 -10.95 7.91
N GLY A 158 12.73 -10.98 7.07
CA GLY A 158 13.52 -12.19 6.81
C GLY A 158 12.68 -13.31 6.18
N ARG A 159 11.76 -12.93 5.27
CA ARG A 159 10.77 -13.78 4.62
C ARG A 159 10.82 -13.66 3.08
N GLU A 160 12.02 -13.57 2.54
CA GLU A 160 12.24 -13.34 1.10
C GLU A 160 11.64 -14.48 0.24
N LYS A 161 11.61 -15.72 0.74
CA LYS A 161 11.01 -16.84 0.02
C LYS A 161 9.50 -16.72 -0.07
N GLU A 162 8.83 -16.40 1.04
CA GLU A 162 7.39 -16.19 1.12
C GLU A 162 6.98 -14.96 0.30
N ALA A 163 7.78 -13.90 0.35
CA ALA A 163 7.59 -12.70 -0.47
C ALA A 163 7.71 -13.02 -1.96
N ALA A 164 8.75 -13.75 -2.38
CA ALA A 164 8.92 -14.17 -3.78
C ALA A 164 7.76 -15.04 -4.26
N ALA A 165 7.27 -15.97 -3.43
CA ALA A 165 6.12 -16.81 -3.76
C ALA A 165 4.83 -15.99 -3.91
N LYS A 166 4.57 -15.04 -2.99
CA LYS A 166 3.40 -14.14 -3.05
C LYS A 166 3.46 -13.26 -4.30
N ARG A 167 4.63 -12.67 -4.57
CA ARG A 167 4.87 -11.86 -5.77
C ARG A 167 4.59 -12.66 -7.05
N ALA A 168 5.17 -13.85 -7.18
CA ALA A 168 4.98 -14.72 -8.35
C ALA A 168 3.51 -15.12 -8.56
N GLN A 169 2.76 -15.34 -7.46
CA GLN A 169 1.32 -15.59 -7.52
C GLN A 169 0.58 -14.38 -8.12
N ILE A 170 0.84 -13.16 -7.59
CA ILE A 170 0.20 -11.92 -8.05
C ILE A 170 0.54 -11.65 -9.52
N GLU A 171 1.81 -11.81 -9.93
CA GLU A 171 2.25 -11.63 -11.32
C GLU A 171 1.58 -12.62 -12.27
N LYS A 172 1.42 -13.88 -11.86
CA LYS A 172 0.70 -14.90 -12.64
C LYS A 172 -0.77 -14.56 -12.82
N GLU A 173 -1.44 -14.15 -11.73
CA GLU A 173 -2.85 -13.76 -11.78
C GLU A 173 -3.05 -12.48 -12.60
N TYR A 174 -2.15 -11.51 -12.49
CA TYR A 174 -2.12 -10.30 -13.30
C TYR A 174 -2.03 -10.64 -14.79
N ALA A 175 -1.06 -11.49 -15.18
CA ALA A 175 -0.87 -11.90 -16.57
C ALA A 175 -2.12 -12.58 -17.13
N ALA A 176 -2.73 -13.48 -16.37
CA ALA A 176 -3.99 -14.15 -16.77
C ALA A 176 -5.15 -13.15 -16.91
N LEU A 177 -5.25 -12.17 -16.00
CA LEU A 177 -6.34 -11.18 -16.02
C LEU A 177 -6.21 -10.20 -17.20
N THR A 178 -4.98 -9.82 -17.56
CA THR A 178 -4.72 -8.83 -18.61
C THR A 178 -4.58 -9.43 -20.00
N GLN A 179 -4.37 -10.75 -20.12
CA GLN A 179 -4.25 -11.45 -21.40
C GLN A 179 -5.47 -11.23 -22.30
N ASP A 180 -6.66 -11.22 -21.70
CA ASP A 180 -7.96 -11.09 -22.39
C ASP A 180 -8.55 -9.67 -22.33
N VAL A 181 -7.72 -8.65 -22.03
CA VAL A 181 -8.15 -7.27 -22.19
C VAL A 181 -8.47 -7.03 -23.67
N GLN A 182 -9.75 -6.69 -23.95
CA GLN A 182 -10.26 -6.60 -25.31
C GLN A 182 -9.56 -5.46 -26.06
N LYS A 183 -8.57 -5.81 -26.87
CA LYS A 183 -7.86 -4.86 -27.75
C LYS A 183 -8.87 -4.19 -28.70
N GLY A 184 -8.86 -2.87 -28.71
CA GLY A 184 -9.76 -2.07 -29.57
C GLY A 184 -11.10 -1.71 -28.89
N ARG A 185 -11.28 -2.02 -27.62
CA ARG A 185 -12.35 -1.51 -26.76
C ARG A 185 -11.68 -0.71 -25.64
N ASP A 186 -11.22 0.49 -25.91
CA ASP A 186 -10.56 1.36 -24.92
C ASP A 186 -11.61 2.25 -24.25
N PRO A 187 -12.35 1.75 -23.21
CA PRO A 187 -13.44 2.52 -22.63
C PRO A 187 -12.90 3.78 -21.97
N LYS A 188 -13.55 4.91 -22.21
CA LYS A 188 -13.26 6.15 -21.51
C LYS A 188 -13.78 6.06 -20.10
N VAL A 189 -12.91 6.11 -19.10
CA VAL A 189 -13.28 6.06 -17.70
C VAL A 189 -13.03 7.37 -16.99
N LEU A 190 -13.87 7.68 -16.01
CA LEU A 190 -13.68 8.71 -15.01
C LEU A 190 -13.71 8.05 -13.65
N ILE A 191 -12.66 8.18 -12.87
CA ILE A 191 -12.62 7.73 -11.49
C ILE A 191 -12.69 8.97 -10.58
N ILE A 192 -13.71 9.02 -9.72
CA ILE A 192 -13.92 10.14 -8.80
C ILE A 192 -13.60 9.68 -7.38
N PHE A 193 -12.68 10.40 -6.73
CA PHE A 193 -12.39 10.27 -5.32
C PHE A 193 -13.11 11.37 -4.55
N GLY A 194 -14.06 10.98 -3.68
CA GLY A 194 -14.79 11.89 -2.80
C GLY A 194 -14.17 11.96 -1.41
N SER A 195 -13.92 13.17 -0.93
CA SER A 195 -13.60 13.51 0.44
C SER A 195 -14.73 14.35 1.09
N PRO A 196 -14.70 14.62 2.40
CA PRO A 196 -15.72 15.46 3.04
C PRO A 196 -15.89 16.83 2.35
N ASP A 197 -14.80 17.41 1.85
CA ASP A 197 -14.73 18.80 1.38
C ASP A 197 -14.62 18.92 -0.14
N SER A 198 -14.32 17.83 -0.87
CA SER A 198 -14.06 17.91 -2.31
C SER A 198 -14.32 16.62 -3.06
N PHE A 199 -14.58 16.77 -4.35
CA PHE A 199 -14.55 15.69 -5.33
C PHE A 199 -13.40 15.92 -6.30
N ASN A 200 -12.59 14.87 -6.52
CA ASN A 200 -11.42 14.94 -7.36
C ASN A 200 -11.44 13.82 -8.39
N MET A 201 -10.90 14.10 -9.56
CA MET A 201 -10.65 13.09 -10.59
C MET A 201 -9.32 12.40 -10.29
N SER A 202 -9.32 11.08 -10.27
CA SER A 202 -8.13 10.24 -10.08
C SER A 202 -7.39 10.09 -11.39
N THR A 203 -6.11 10.48 -11.42
CA THR A 203 -5.23 10.32 -12.59
C THR A 203 -4.56 8.94 -12.57
N LYS A 204 -3.82 8.58 -13.60
CA LYS A 204 -3.00 7.37 -13.66
C LYS A 204 -1.89 7.30 -12.58
N LYS A 205 -1.62 8.41 -11.90
CA LYS A 205 -0.71 8.46 -10.75
C LYS A 205 -1.38 8.04 -9.43
N SER A 206 -2.68 7.80 -9.44
CA SER A 206 -3.42 7.19 -8.34
C SER A 206 -3.52 5.68 -8.53
N PHE A 207 -3.70 4.95 -7.45
CA PHE A 207 -3.84 3.49 -7.51
C PHE A 207 -4.97 3.03 -8.44
N GLY A 208 -6.18 3.59 -8.29
CA GLY A 208 -7.31 3.25 -9.16
C GLY A 208 -7.07 3.61 -10.62
N GLY A 209 -6.39 4.73 -10.89
CA GLY A 209 -6.04 5.15 -12.25
C GLY A 209 -4.99 4.26 -12.90
N ASP A 210 -3.96 3.84 -12.15
CA ASP A 210 -2.95 2.86 -12.62
C ASP A 210 -3.62 1.53 -13.00
N LEU A 211 -4.51 1.01 -12.15
CA LEU A 211 -5.23 -0.23 -12.45
C LEU A 211 -6.13 -0.11 -13.68
N ALA A 212 -6.80 1.04 -13.87
CA ALA A 212 -7.63 1.29 -15.05
C ALA A 212 -6.79 1.29 -16.34
N GLU A 213 -5.66 1.99 -16.35
CA GLU A 213 -4.73 2.02 -17.49
C GLU A 213 -4.22 0.61 -17.83
N ARG A 214 -3.85 -0.19 -16.83
CA ARG A 214 -3.42 -1.60 -17.02
C ARG A 214 -4.49 -2.50 -17.58
N LEU A 215 -5.74 -2.17 -17.31
CA LEU A 215 -6.90 -2.84 -17.87
C LEU A 215 -7.34 -2.26 -19.25
N GLY A 216 -6.52 -1.41 -19.87
CA GLY A 216 -6.77 -0.87 -21.21
C GLY A 216 -7.80 0.27 -21.27
N ALA A 217 -8.08 0.93 -20.13
CA ALA A 217 -8.96 2.11 -20.14
C ALA A 217 -8.22 3.37 -20.56
N VAL A 218 -8.96 4.28 -21.19
CA VAL A 218 -8.57 5.67 -21.37
C VAL A 218 -9.12 6.48 -20.20
N ASN A 219 -8.26 6.76 -19.22
CA ASN A 219 -8.66 7.62 -18.09
C ASN A 219 -8.74 9.07 -18.57
N ILE A 220 -9.94 9.65 -18.57
CA ILE A 220 -10.12 11.03 -19.07
C ILE A 220 -9.35 12.05 -18.23
N ALA A 221 -9.15 11.81 -16.93
CA ALA A 221 -8.41 12.71 -16.06
C ALA A 221 -6.98 12.98 -16.55
N ASP A 222 -6.35 12.02 -17.26
CA ASP A 222 -4.98 12.16 -17.77
C ASP A 222 -4.86 13.12 -18.96
N LYS A 223 -5.99 13.55 -19.56
CA LYS A 223 -6.04 14.53 -20.63
C LYS A 223 -6.16 15.98 -20.15
N ALA A 224 -6.32 16.20 -18.86
CA ALA A 224 -6.44 17.53 -18.31
C ALA A 224 -5.10 18.29 -18.37
N GLU A 225 -5.13 19.62 -18.64
CA GLU A 225 -3.93 20.44 -18.90
C GLU A 225 -3.06 20.54 -17.70
N ASN A 226 -3.15 20.28 -16.58
CA ASN A 226 -2.26 20.44 -15.42
C ASN A 226 -2.06 19.18 -14.59
N VAL A 227 -2.10 18.01 -15.22
CA VAL A 227 -1.99 16.69 -14.57
C VAL A 227 -0.63 16.41 -13.96
N LYS A 228 0.40 17.23 -14.23
CA LYS A 228 1.80 17.02 -13.85
C LYS A 228 1.93 16.35 -12.47
N ASP A 229 2.27 15.09 -12.46
CA ASP A 229 2.64 14.28 -11.29
C ASP A 229 1.62 14.24 -10.12
N SER A 230 0.39 14.73 -10.31
CA SER A 230 -0.65 14.69 -9.29
C SER A 230 -1.50 13.42 -9.39
N SER A 231 -1.70 12.72 -8.28
CA SER A 231 -2.61 11.57 -8.22
C SER A 231 -4.08 11.98 -8.31
N TYR A 232 -4.40 13.23 -7.95
CA TYR A 232 -5.76 13.75 -7.91
C TYR A 232 -5.79 15.19 -8.42
N ILE A 233 -6.81 15.52 -9.24
CA ILE A 233 -7.09 16.86 -9.74
C ILE A 233 -8.55 17.23 -9.47
N PRO A 234 -8.90 18.51 -9.27
CA PRO A 234 -10.28 18.91 -8.98
C PRO A 234 -11.26 18.42 -10.05
N LEU A 235 -12.45 18.01 -9.64
CA LEU A 235 -13.52 17.63 -10.55
C LEU A 235 -14.03 18.88 -11.30
N SER A 236 -13.91 18.89 -12.63
CA SER A 236 -14.44 19.92 -13.51
C SER A 236 -15.56 19.37 -14.37
N MET A 237 -16.78 19.88 -14.19
CA MET A 237 -17.95 19.40 -14.95
C MET A 237 -17.89 19.79 -16.42
N GLU A 238 -17.29 20.95 -16.76
CA GLU A 238 -17.04 21.34 -18.15
C GLU A 238 -16.11 20.33 -18.84
N PHE A 239 -15.03 19.94 -18.15
CA PHE A 239 -14.09 18.94 -18.67
C PHE A 239 -14.75 17.57 -18.81
N VAL A 240 -15.55 17.13 -17.83
CA VAL A 240 -16.28 15.86 -17.89
C VAL A 240 -17.28 15.84 -19.06
N ALA A 241 -18.02 16.92 -19.28
CA ALA A 241 -18.93 17.04 -20.41
C ALA A 241 -18.20 16.96 -21.76
N LYS A 242 -17.06 17.65 -21.88
CA LYS A 242 -16.21 17.64 -23.09
C LYS A 242 -15.66 16.25 -23.41
N GLU A 243 -15.08 15.58 -22.40
CA GLU A 243 -14.44 14.26 -22.60
C GLU A 243 -15.47 13.13 -22.68
N ASN A 244 -16.63 13.31 -22.07
CA ASN A 244 -17.78 12.41 -22.11
C ASN A 244 -17.43 10.94 -21.83
N PRO A 245 -17.16 10.55 -20.57
CA PRO A 245 -16.73 9.20 -20.21
C PRO A 245 -17.86 8.18 -20.40
N ASP A 246 -17.47 6.95 -20.77
CA ASP A 246 -18.37 5.81 -20.93
C ASP A 246 -18.69 5.15 -19.61
N ILE A 247 -17.82 5.32 -18.61
CA ILE A 247 -17.92 4.71 -17.28
C ILE A 247 -17.47 5.71 -16.23
N VAL A 248 -18.21 5.78 -15.12
CA VAL A 248 -17.83 6.52 -13.92
C VAL A 248 -17.67 5.54 -12.76
N MET A 249 -16.52 5.60 -12.08
CA MET A 249 -16.23 4.81 -10.89
C MET A 249 -16.06 5.75 -9.69
N LEU A 250 -16.72 5.43 -8.57
CA LEU A 250 -16.77 6.27 -7.38
C LEU A 250 -16.00 5.62 -6.24
N ILE A 251 -15.05 6.34 -5.67
CA ILE A 251 -14.32 5.98 -4.44
C ILE A 251 -14.64 7.04 -3.39
N THR A 252 -14.90 6.66 -2.16
CA THR A 252 -15.13 7.59 -1.05
C THR A 252 -14.11 7.39 0.07
N MET A 253 -13.61 8.49 0.62
CA MET A 253 -12.70 8.44 1.76
C MET A 253 -13.36 7.70 2.92
N GLY A 254 -12.63 6.73 3.51
CA GLY A 254 -13.13 5.91 4.61
C GLY A 254 -14.36 5.05 4.29
N GLY A 255 -14.74 4.89 3.02
CA GLY A 255 -15.97 4.19 2.64
C GLY A 255 -17.25 4.93 3.06
N SER A 256 -17.18 6.24 3.29
CA SER A 256 -18.27 7.05 3.85
C SER A 256 -19.50 7.06 2.96
N LYS A 257 -20.62 6.62 3.52
CA LYS A 257 -21.94 6.69 2.86
C LYS A 257 -22.41 8.13 2.66
N GLU A 258 -22.08 9.02 3.60
CA GLU A 258 -22.43 10.43 3.49
C GLU A 258 -21.76 11.11 2.30
N ILE A 259 -20.46 10.86 2.09
CA ILE A 259 -19.72 11.36 0.95
C ILE A 259 -20.31 10.80 -0.35
N LEU A 260 -20.66 9.52 -0.37
CA LEU A 260 -21.29 8.89 -1.52
C LEU A 260 -22.63 9.55 -1.87
N GLU A 261 -23.47 9.79 -0.87
CA GLU A 261 -24.78 10.44 -1.09
C GLU A 261 -24.61 11.90 -1.57
N LYS A 262 -23.64 12.65 -1.05
CA LYS A 262 -23.29 13.99 -1.56
C LYS A 262 -22.90 13.93 -3.04
N LEU A 263 -22.07 12.95 -3.43
CA LEU A 263 -21.65 12.79 -4.81
C LEU A 263 -22.82 12.40 -5.72
N ARG A 264 -23.69 11.47 -5.30
CA ARG A 264 -24.89 11.08 -6.01
C ARG A 264 -25.88 12.23 -6.14
N ALA A 265 -26.05 13.05 -5.09
CA ALA A 265 -26.88 14.24 -5.14
C ALA A 265 -26.33 15.25 -6.15
N ASN A 266 -25.01 15.51 -6.15
CA ASN A 266 -24.38 16.35 -7.18
C ASN A 266 -24.64 15.83 -8.60
N MET A 267 -24.52 14.52 -8.81
CA MET A 267 -24.80 13.91 -10.11
C MET A 267 -26.28 14.03 -10.54
N ARG A 268 -27.20 13.98 -9.60
CA ARG A 268 -28.65 14.12 -9.85
C ARG A 268 -29.05 15.57 -10.10
N ASP A 269 -28.48 16.50 -9.32
CA ASP A 269 -28.94 17.88 -9.30
C ASP A 269 -28.22 18.77 -10.34
N ASN A 270 -27.07 18.35 -10.85
CA ASN A 270 -26.35 19.06 -11.91
C ASN A 270 -26.69 18.50 -13.29
N ALA A 271 -27.40 19.31 -14.10
CA ALA A 271 -27.91 18.92 -15.42
C ALA A 271 -26.82 18.43 -16.40
N ILE A 272 -25.56 18.86 -16.21
CA ILE A 272 -24.45 18.42 -17.08
C ILE A 272 -24.28 16.89 -17.02
N TRP A 273 -24.48 16.28 -15.84
CA TRP A 273 -24.36 14.84 -15.70
C TRP A 273 -25.35 14.05 -16.55
N HIS A 274 -26.54 14.62 -16.80
CA HIS A 274 -27.58 13.93 -17.56
C HIS A 274 -27.17 13.67 -19.01
N ASP A 275 -26.20 14.45 -19.53
CA ASP A 275 -25.69 14.29 -20.90
C ASP A 275 -24.46 13.39 -20.99
N VAL A 276 -23.87 12.99 -19.86
CA VAL A 276 -22.71 12.10 -19.82
C VAL A 276 -23.10 10.66 -20.19
N ASN A 277 -22.36 10.04 -21.11
CA ASN A 277 -22.61 8.66 -21.58
C ASN A 277 -22.73 7.66 -20.46
N ALA A 278 -21.84 7.74 -19.47
CA ALA A 278 -21.87 6.84 -18.32
C ALA A 278 -23.20 6.90 -17.55
N VAL A 279 -23.79 8.10 -17.40
CA VAL A 279 -25.06 8.28 -16.69
C VAL A 279 -26.23 7.83 -17.57
N LYS A 280 -26.26 8.20 -18.86
CA LYS A 280 -27.29 7.75 -19.81
C LYS A 280 -27.38 6.24 -19.93
N ASN A 281 -26.24 5.54 -19.81
CA ASN A 281 -26.16 4.09 -19.97
C ASN A 281 -26.13 3.34 -18.64
N ASN A 282 -26.42 3.98 -17.50
CA ASN A 282 -26.39 3.38 -16.15
C ASN A 282 -25.03 2.73 -15.78
N ARG A 283 -23.91 3.30 -16.27
CA ARG A 283 -22.55 2.80 -16.03
C ARG A 283 -21.81 3.65 -14.99
N VAL A 284 -22.48 3.92 -13.88
CA VAL A 284 -21.92 4.62 -12.70
C VAL A 284 -21.83 3.62 -11.55
N TYR A 285 -20.62 3.26 -11.16
CA TYR A 285 -20.34 2.21 -10.19
C TYR A 285 -19.64 2.75 -8.96
N GLN A 286 -20.05 2.30 -7.78
CA GLN A 286 -19.26 2.48 -6.58
C GLN A 286 -18.24 1.35 -6.49
N LEU A 287 -16.96 1.70 -6.41
CA LEU A 287 -15.91 0.72 -6.13
C LEU A 287 -15.98 0.27 -4.67
N PRO A 288 -15.78 -1.04 -4.37
CA PRO A 288 -15.86 -1.56 -3.02
C PRO A 288 -14.87 -0.87 -2.06
N PRO A 289 -15.35 -0.27 -0.95
CA PRO A 289 -14.47 0.43 -0.02
C PRO A 289 -13.33 -0.42 0.56
N SER A 290 -13.55 -1.71 0.73
CA SER A 290 -12.53 -2.65 1.22
C SER A 290 -11.31 -2.79 0.31
N LEU A 291 -11.46 -2.45 -0.99
CA LEU A 291 -10.40 -2.58 -1.99
C LEU A 291 -9.89 -1.23 -2.52
N PHE A 292 -10.62 -0.12 -2.29
CA PHE A 292 -10.30 1.16 -2.93
C PHE A 292 -10.24 2.35 -1.98
N THR A 293 -10.75 2.24 -0.74
CA THR A 293 -10.63 3.32 0.25
C THR A 293 -9.18 3.51 0.72
N VAL A 294 -8.48 2.39 0.87
CA VAL A 294 -7.03 2.29 1.04
C VAL A 294 -6.53 1.31 -0.01
N ASN A 295 -5.24 1.33 -0.31
CA ASN A 295 -4.68 0.34 -1.21
C ASN A 295 -4.91 -1.08 -0.63
N PRO A 296 -5.41 -2.05 -1.43
CA PRO A 296 -5.75 -3.38 -0.93
C PRO A 296 -4.54 -4.30 -0.73
N GLY A 297 -3.31 -3.80 -0.93
CA GLY A 297 -2.10 -4.61 -0.76
C GLY A 297 -2.07 -5.80 -1.71
N THR A 298 -1.97 -7.01 -1.15
CA THR A 298 -1.90 -8.25 -1.95
C THR A 298 -3.22 -8.63 -2.62
N HIS A 299 -4.36 -7.98 -2.26
CA HIS A 299 -5.67 -8.13 -2.92
C HIS A 299 -5.83 -7.24 -4.17
N THR A 300 -4.75 -6.71 -4.71
CA THR A 300 -4.75 -5.86 -5.92
C THR A 300 -5.43 -6.55 -7.12
N ILE A 301 -5.24 -7.84 -7.29
CA ILE A 301 -5.87 -8.58 -8.39
C ILE A 301 -7.40 -8.65 -8.23
N ASP A 302 -7.92 -8.73 -7.01
CA ASP A 302 -9.37 -8.72 -6.77
C ASP A 302 -9.96 -7.34 -7.10
N ALA A 303 -9.24 -6.26 -6.77
CA ALA A 303 -9.60 -4.91 -7.20
C ALA A 303 -9.64 -4.80 -8.75
N MET A 304 -8.63 -5.34 -9.43
CA MET A 304 -8.58 -5.35 -10.89
C MET A 304 -9.71 -6.18 -11.52
N LYS A 305 -10.07 -7.33 -10.96
CA LYS A 305 -11.21 -8.17 -11.44
C LYS A 305 -12.51 -7.38 -11.41
N ILE A 306 -12.78 -6.65 -10.33
CA ILE A 306 -13.99 -5.82 -10.20
C ILE A 306 -13.98 -4.68 -11.21
N MET A 307 -12.86 -3.97 -11.37
CA MET A 307 -12.75 -2.92 -12.36
C MET A 307 -12.96 -3.47 -13.78
N LYS A 308 -12.36 -4.63 -14.10
CA LYS A 308 -12.53 -5.29 -15.40
C LYS A 308 -14.00 -5.65 -15.67
N GLU A 309 -14.72 -6.15 -14.66
CA GLU A 309 -16.16 -6.42 -14.77
C GLU A 309 -16.95 -5.14 -15.09
N TYR A 310 -16.65 -4.02 -14.39
CA TYR A 310 -17.32 -2.74 -14.65
C TYR A 310 -16.95 -2.13 -15.99
N MET A 311 -15.74 -2.37 -16.49
CA MET A 311 -15.29 -1.83 -17.76
C MET A 311 -15.81 -2.60 -18.97
N TYR A 312 -15.88 -3.94 -18.88
CA TYR A 312 -16.12 -4.82 -20.02
C TYR A 312 -17.35 -5.70 -19.86
N GLY A 313 -17.95 -5.79 -18.68
CA GLY A 313 -19.21 -6.47 -18.44
C GLY A 313 -20.39 -5.76 -19.11
N GLU A 314 -21.50 -6.49 -19.29
CA GLU A 314 -22.76 -5.91 -19.75
C GLU A 314 -23.31 -4.94 -18.68
N ALA A 315 -23.92 -3.84 -19.13
CA ALA A 315 -24.62 -2.92 -18.23
C ALA A 315 -25.80 -3.68 -17.57
N LYS A 316 -25.80 -3.72 -16.25
CA LYS A 316 -26.91 -4.32 -15.47
C LYS A 316 -28.02 -3.34 -15.26
#